data_cbb2bee8608e7eda51cafc8dbf1678cb
#
_entry.id   cbb2bee8608e7eda51cafc8dbf1678cb
#
_cell.length_a   1.000
_cell.length_b   1.000
_cell.length_c   1.000
_cell.angle_alpha   90.00
_cell.angle_beta   90.00
_cell.angle_gamma   90.00
#
_symmetry.space_group_name_H-M   'P 1'
#
loop_
_entity.id
_entity.type
_entity.pdbx_description
1 polymer ?
#
loop_
_entity_poly.entity_id
_entity_poly.type
_entity_poly.pdbx_seq_one_letter_code
_entity_poly.pdbx_strand_id
1 'polypeptide(L)'
;YIGWWRERHGLLMDRERLMFCTGIVPAISSIVRKLTTPNENVLLLTPVYNIFFNSVINNGARVLECPLTYDGGEYGIDFEALEAGLRNPQTTLMILCNPHNPVGKIWERETLSEIGRLCAKYHVTVISDEIHCDITEPGREYVPFASVSDECRMNSITCIAPTKAFN
;
A
#
# COMPACT_ATOMS: atom_id res chain seq x y z
N TYR A 1 -12.00 2.12 16.93
CA TYR A 1 -11.30 2.12 15.64
C TYR A 1 -12.29 1.97 14.48
N ILE A 2 -13.12 0.91 14.46
CA ILE A 2 -14.11 0.66 13.38
C ILE A 2 -15.05 1.85 13.19
N GLY A 3 -15.57 2.45 14.30
CA GLY A 3 -16.41 3.65 14.24
C GLY A 3 -15.71 4.82 13.57
N TRP A 4 -14.46 5.10 13.97
CA TRP A 4 -13.65 6.18 13.39
C TRP A 4 -13.49 6.01 11.87
N TRP A 5 -13.09 4.84 11.42
CA TRP A 5 -12.87 4.57 10.00
C TRP A 5 -14.16 4.65 9.18
N ARG A 6 -15.29 4.17 9.73
CA ARG A 6 -16.60 4.30 9.10
C ARG A 6 -17.02 5.76 8.95
N GLU A 7 -16.88 6.54 10.02
CA GLU A 7 -17.34 7.93 10.07
C GLU A 7 -16.41 8.90 9.34
N ARG A 8 -15.10 8.67 9.45
CA ARG A 8 -14.08 9.55 8.89
C ARG A 8 -13.73 9.24 7.44
N HIS A 9 -13.64 7.96 7.10
CA HIS A 9 -13.11 7.50 5.81
C HIS A 9 -14.12 6.65 5.01
N GLY A 10 -15.33 6.45 5.50
CA GLY A 10 -16.37 5.68 4.81
C GLY A 10 -16.08 4.18 4.67
N LEU A 11 -15.02 3.65 5.33
CA LEU A 11 -14.64 2.25 5.22
C LEU A 11 -15.34 1.40 6.30
N LEU A 12 -16.12 0.42 5.85
CA LEU A 12 -16.72 -0.59 6.71
C LEU A 12 -15.72 -1.72 6.97
N MET A 13 -15.23 -1.80 8.20
CA MET A 13 -14.31 -2.86 8.63
C MET A 13 -15.09 -3.98 9.33
N ASP A 14 -14.79 -5.21 8.95
CA ASP A 14 -15.25 -6.39 9.69
C ASP A 14 -14.35 -6.60 10.91
N ARG A 15 -14.96 -6.68 12.10
CA ARG A 15 -14.25 -6.87 13.36
C ARG A 15 -13.40 -8.15 13.38
N GLU A 16 -13.88 -9.21 12.75
CA GLU A 16 -13.21 -10.51 12.73
C GLU A 16 -11.96 -10.51 11.82
N ARG A 17 -11.85 -9.51 10.94
CA ARG A 17 -10.68 -9.30 10.07
C ARG A 17 -9.64 -8.35 10.66
N LEU A 18 -9.89 -7.79 11.85
CA LEU A 18 -8.92 -6.93 12.52
C LEU A 18 -7.93 -7.76 13.31
N MET A 19 -6.65 -7.54 13.03
CA MET A 19 -5.55 -8.15 13.77
C MET A 19 -4.72 -7.05 14.45
N PHE A 20 -4.44 -7.26 15.73
CA PHE A 20 -3.52 -6.41 16.47
C PHE A 20 -2.08 -6.75 16.13
N CYS A 21 -1.26 -5.71 15.91
CA CYS A 21 0.18 -5.83 15.77
C CYS A 21 0.87 -4.70 16.56
N THR A 22 2.11 -4.92 16.97
CA THR A 22 2.87 -3.96 17.77
C THR A 22 3.35 -2.72 17.00
N GLY A 23 3.13 -2.68 15.70
CA GLY A 23 3.45 -1.56 14.82
C GLY A 23 3.34 -1.93 13.35
N ILE A 24 3.36 -0.91 12.47
CA ILE A 24 3.23 -1.10 11.01
C ILE A 24 4.44 -1.87 10.45
N VAL A 25 5.66 -1.51 10.86
CA VAL A 25 6.87 -2.18 10.37
C VAL A 25 6.90 -3.67 10.73
N PRO A 26 6.62 -4.08 11.99
CA PRO A 26 6.45 -5.49 12.35
C PRO A 26 5.31 -6.18 11.57
N ALA A 27 4.19 -5.48 11.31
CA ALA A 27 3.08 -6.01 10.52
C ALA A 27 3.54 -6.32 9.09
N ILE A 28 4.09 -5.33 8.38
CA ILE A 28 4.58 -5.48 7.01
C ILE A 28 5.63 -6.61 6.93
N SER A 29 6.62 -6.62 7.83
CA SER A 29 7.65 -7.67 7.87
C SER A 29 7.04 -9.07 8.06
N SER A 30 6.01 -9.19 8.91
CA SER A 30 5.32 -10.46 9.13
C SER A 30 4.52 -10.91 7.92
N ILE A 31 3.86 -9.97 7.22
CA ILE A 31 3.10 -10.24 6.00
C ILE A 31 4.06 -10.68 4.88
N VAL A 32 5.14 -9.93 4.64
CA VAL A 32 6.16 -10.30 3.65
C VAL A 32 6.66 -11.73 3.92
N ARG A 33 7.12 -12.01 5.14
CA ARG A 33 7.61 -13.34 5.52
C ARG A 33 6.59 -14.46 5.32
N LYS A 34 5.30 -14.15 5.52
CA LYS A 34 4.22 -15.14 5.42
C LYS A 34 3.76 -15.40 4.00
N LEU A 35 3.75 -14.37 3.15
CA LEU A 35 3.15 -14.40 1.82
C LEU A 35 4.18 -14.46 0.69
N THR A 36 5.48 -14.42 0.99
CA THR A 36 6.53 -14.62 -0.02
C THR A 36 7.35 -15.86 0.26
N THR A 37 7.90 -16.44 -0.78
CA THR A 37 9.00 -17.41 -0.70
C THR A 37 10.34 -16.73 -1.01
N PRO A 38 11.50 -17.33 -0.62
CA PRO A 38 12.79 -16.72 -0.88
C PRO A 38 12.99 -16.33 -2.34
N ASN A 39 13.49 -15.13 -2.57
CA ASN A 39 13.74 -14.52 -3.89
C ASN A 39 12.51 -14.08 -4.70
N GLU A 40 11.30 -14.22 -4.19
CA GLU A 40 10.16 -13.55 -4.81
C GLU A 40 10.27 -12.02 -4.71
N ASN A 41 9.66 -11.32 -5.65
CA ASN A 41 9.71 -9.88 -5.71
C ASN A 41 8.56 -9.27 -4.93
N VAL A 42 8.90 -8.20 -4.18
CA VAL A 42 7.94 -7.25 -3.62
C VAL A 42 8.10 -5.92 -4.35
N LEU A 43 7.07 -5.47 -5.04
CA LEU A 43 7.11 -4.24 -5.83
C LEU A 43 6.92 -3.02 -4.93
N LEU A 44 7.79 -2.01 -5.10
CA LEU A 44 7.75 -0.72 -4.41
C LEU A 44 7.71 0.43 -5.42
N LEU A 45 6.80 1.39 -5.24
CA LEU A 45 6.80 2.66 -5.97
C LEU A 45 7.83 3.61 -5.33
N THR A 46 8.93 3.89 -6.00
CA THR A 46 10.04 4.68 -5.43
C THR A 46 10.10 6.12 -5.97
N PRO A 47 10.56 7.11 -5.15
CA PRO A 47 11.05 6.97 -3.79
C PRO A 47 9.94 6.68 -2.77
N VAL A 48 10.22 5.81 -1.80
CA VAL A 48 9.28 5.43 -0.76
C VAL A 48 10.00 5.26 0.58
N TYR A 49 9.25 5.14 1.66
CA TYR A 49 9.77 4.95 3.02
C TYR A 49 10.82 3.83 3.05
N ASN A 50 12.06 4.19 3.42
CA ASN A 50 13.23 3.32 3.31
C ASN A 50 13.12 2.01 4.13
N ILE A 51 12.32 1.98 5.19
CA ILE A 51 12.15 0.78 6.02
C ILE A 51 11.44 -0.35 5.26
N PHE A 52 10.68 -0.04 4.21
CA PHE A 52 10.07 -1.09 3.36
C PHE A 52 11.14 -1.97 2.70
N PHE A 53 12.26 -1.40 2.25
CA PHE A 53 13.40 -2.15 1.72
C PHE A 53 13.91 -3.17 2.73
N ASN A 54 14.13 -2.73 3.97
CA ASN A 54 14.57 -3.62 5.05
C ASN A 54 13.51 -4.69 5.37
N SER A 55 12.23 -4.33 5.38
CA SER A 55 11.13 -5.27 5.63
C SER A 55 11.04 -6.36 4.56
N VAL A 56 11.44 -6.06 3.33
CA VAL A 56 11.50 -7.03 2.22
C VAL A 56 12.76 -7.88 2.32
N ILE A 57 13.94 -7.25 2.33
CA ILE A 57 15.23 -7.92 2.23
C ILE A 57 15.50 -8.83 3.45
N ASN A 58 15.18 -8.36 4.66
CA ASN A 58 15.40 -9.13 5.89
C ASN A 58 14.49 -10.37 6.00
N ASN A 59 13.47 -10.47 5.16
CA ASN A 59 12.59 -11.64 5.08
C ASN A 59 12.88 -12.54 3.87
N GLY A 60 14.00 -12.31 3.17
CA GLY A 60 14.49 -13.16 2.09
C GLY A 60 13.85 -12.90 0.73
N ALA A 61 12.97 -11.89 0.62
CA ALA A 61 12.38 -11.44 -0.65
C ALA A 61 13.29 -10.41 -1.34
N ARG A 62 13.01 -10.09 -2.59
CA ARG A 62 13.70 -9.07 -3.39
C ARG A 62 12.84 -7.85 -3.57
N VAL A 63 13.44 -6.68 -3.53
CA VAL A 63 12.78 -5.45 -3.92
C VAL A 63 12.77 -5.33 -5.43
N LEU A 64 11.60 -5.10 -6.00
CA LEU A 64 11.42 -4.68 -7.39
C LEU A 64 10.96 -3.22 -7.36
N GLU A 65 11.85 -2.31 -7.79
CA GLU A 65 11.54 -0.89 -7.82
C GLU A 65 10.78 -0.52 -9.10
N CYS A 66 9.71 0.26 -8.93
CA CYS A 66 8.99 0.95 -9.99
C CYS A 66 9.06 2.47 -9.68
N PRO A 67 9.99 3.21 -10.31
CA PRO A 67 10.15 4.62 -10.03
C PRO A 67 8.90 5.43 -10.40
N LEU A 68 8.49 6.33 -9.50
CA LEU A 68 7.47 7.32 -9.78
C LEU A 68 7.97 8.31 -10.84
N THR A 69 7.09 8.75 -11.68
CA THR A 69 7.35 9.88 -12.57
C THR A 69 7.27 11.20 -11.80
N TYR A 70 8.01 12.20 -12.25
CA TYR A 70 7.94 13.55 -11.70
C TYR A 70 7.89 14.55 -12.86
N ASP A 71 6.78 15.23 -12.99
CA ASP A 71 6.57 16.24 -14.04
C ASP A 71 5.77 17.42 -13.48
N GLY A 72 6.16 18.63 -13.88
CA GLY A 72 5.47 19.85 -13.49
C GLY A 72 5.34 20.10 -11.98
N GLY A 73 6.18 19.48 -11.14
CA GLY A 73 6.09 19.56 -9.68
C GLY A 73 5.24 18.48 -9.04
N GLU A 74 4.67 17.55 -9.82
CA GLU A 74 3.83 16.46 -9.33
C GLU A 74 4.44 15.08 -9.56
N TYR A 75 4.22 14.19 -8.58
CA TYR A 75 4.54 12.78 -8.72
C TYR A 75 3.36 12.02 -9.33
N GLY A 76 3.68 11.09 -10.23
CA GLY A 76 2.72 10.19 -10.88
C GLY A 76 3.25 8.76 -10.98
N ILE A 77 2.43 7.87 -11.53
CA ILE A 77 2.78 6.47 -11.76
C ILE A 77 2.87 6.23 -13.26
N ASP A 78 4.00 5.66 -13.71
CA ASP A 78 4.08 5.04 -15.02
C ASP A 78 3.39 3.66 -14.96
N PHE A 79 2.16 3.61 -15.45
CA PHE A 79 1.36 2.39 -15.43
C PHE A 79 1.88 1.31 -16.38
N GLU A 80 2.63 1.65 -17.43
CA GLU A 80 3.27 0.66 -18.30
C GLU A 80 4.43 -0.02 -17.56
N ALA A 81 5.24 0.75 -16.87
CA ALA A 81 6.33 0.23 -16.02
C ALA A 81 5.78 -0.58 -14.84
N LEU A 82 4.72 -0.09 -14.18
CA LEU A 82 4.04 -0.81 -13.11
C LEU A 82 3.51 -2.16 -13.61
N GLU A 83 2.77 -2.17 -14.72
CA GLU A 83 2.22 -3.41 -15.29
C GLU A 83 3.32 -4.38 -15.69
N ALA A 84 4.42 -3.91 -16.26
CA ALA A 84 5.56 -4.74 -16.60
C ALA A 84 6.18 -5.42 -15.35
N GLY A 85 6.28 -4.68 -14.24
CA GLY A 85 6.75 -5.23 -12.97
C GLY A 85 5.80 -6.25 -12.36
N LEU A 86 4.50 -5.99 -12.40
CA LEU A 86 3.47 -6.90 -11.89
C LEU A 86 3.32 -8.17 -12.74
N ARG A 87 3.57 -8.09 -14.05
CA ARG A 87 3.53 -9.23 -14.98
C ARG A 87 4.65 -10.25 -14.72
N ASN A 88 5.73 -9.86 -14.05
CA ASN A 88 6.79 -10.77 -13.70
C ASN A 88 6.27 -11.88 -12.77
N PRO A 89 6.37 -13.18 -13.13
CA PRO A 89 5.79 -14.26 -12.33
C PRO A 89 6.43 -14.43 -10.94
N GLN A 90 7.57 -13.80 -10.69
CA GLN A 90 8.19 -13.75 -9.36
C GLN A 90 7.63 -12.62 -8.49
N THR A 91 6.81 -11.71 -9.02
CA THR A 91 6.22 -10.62 -8.23
C THR A 91 4.93 -11.11 -7.59
N THR A 92 4.92 -11.20 -6.26
CA THR A 92 3.82 -11.76 -5.47
C THR A 92 3.16 -10.75 -4.55
N LEU A 93 3.92 -9.71 -4.16
CA LEU A 93 3.43 -8.63 -3.31
C LEU A 93 3.77 -7.25 -3.90
N MET A 94 2.94 -6.28 -3.56
CA MET A 94 3.21 -4.85 -3.71
C MET A 94 2.99 -4.15 -2.37
N ILE A 95 3.91 -3.29 -1.95
CA ILE A 95 3.69 -2.39 -0.81
C ILE A 95 3.33 -1.02 -1.36
N LEU A 96 2.09 -0.61 -1.14
CA LEU A 96 1.55 0.69 -1.48
C LEU A 96 1.58 1.59 -0.24
N CYS A 97 2.14 2.78 -0.36
CA CYS A 97 2.08 3.82 0.66
C CYS A 97 0.98 4.83 0.29
N ASN A 98 -0.04 4.98 1.14
CA ASN A 98 -1.20 5.82 0.83
C ASN A 98 -1.75 6.53 2.09
N PRO A 99 -1.50 7.82 2.31
CA PRO A 99 -0.68 8.76 1.51
C PRO A 99 0.80 8.36 1.38
N HIS A 100 1.44 8.76 0.28
CA HIS A 100 2.77 8.29 -0.11
C HIS A 100 3.90 9.09 0.56
N ASN A 101 4.67 8.42 1.39
CA ASN A 101 5.85 8.97 2.07
C ASN A 101 7.14 8.54 1.31
N PRO A 102 8.07 9.44 0.95
CA PRO A 102 8.22 10.83 1.44
C PRO A 102 7.62 11.90 0.53
N VAL A 103 7.05 11.55 -0.62
CA VAL A 103 6.66 12.55 -1.63
C VAL A 103 5.39 13.35 -1.29
N GLY A 104 4.64 12.92 -0.28
CA GLY A 104 3.42 13.61 0.17
C GLY A 104 2.22 13.46 -0.77
N LYS A 105 2.28 12.53 -1.73
CA LYS A 105 1.17 12.32 -2.69
C LYS A 105 0.01 11.59 -2.00
N ILE A 106 -1.18 12.15 -2.15
CA ILE A 106 -2.45 11.48 -1.87
C ILE A 106 -2.96 10.96 -3.21
N TRP A 107 -3.12 9.64 -3.31
CA TRP A 107 -3.54 9.00 -4.55
C TRP A 107 -5.04 9.18 -4.77
N GLU A 108 -5.42 9.56 -5.97
CA GLU A 108 -6.81 9.69 -6.41
C GLU A 108 -7.45 8.29 -6.56
N ARG A 109 -8.77 8.22 -6.42
CA ARG A 109 -9.55 6.97 -6.51
C ARG A 109 -9.28 6.20 -7.81
N GLU A 110 -9.17 6.90 -8.92
CA GLU A 110 -8.91 6.34 -10.26
C GLU A 110 -7.54 5.65 -10.31
N THR A 111 -6.51 6.30 -9.76
CA THR A 111 -5.16 5.75 -9.64
C THR A 111 -5.15 4.50 -8.78
N LEU A 112 -5.81 4.53 -7.62
CA LEU A 112 -5.91 3.38 -6.71
C LEU A 112 -6.70 2.23 -7.36
N SER A 113 -7.75 2.55 -8.12
CA SER A 113 -8.56 1.57 -8.85
C SER A 113 -7.72 0.83 -9.90
N GLU A 114 -6.90 1.57 -10.66
CA GLU A 114 -6.04 0.97 -11.68
C GLU A 114 -4.93 0.09 -11.06
N ILE A 115 -4.33 0.53 -9.94
CA ILE A 115 -3.40 -0.31 -9.17
C ILE A 115 -4.09 -1.62 -8.76
N GLY A 116 -5.29 -1.52 -8.17
CA GLY A 116 -6.05 -2.68 -7.71
C GLY A 116 -6.37 -3.65 -8.84
N ARG A 117 -6.83 -3.12 -9.97
CA ARG A 117 -7.14 -3.89 -11.18
C ARG A 117 -5.91 -4.65 -11.72
N LEU A 118 -4.78 -3.97 -11.81
CA LEU A 118 -3.53 -4.58 -12.29
C LEU A 118 -3.00 -5.63 -11.31
N CYS A 119 -3.00 -5.34 -10.01
CA CYS A 119 -2.59 -6.30 -8.99
C CYS A 119 -3.48 -7.55 -9.00
N ALA A 120 -4.80 -7.39 -9.11
CA ALA A 120 -5.71 -8.53 -9.23
C ALA A 120 -5.48 -9.34 -10.51
N LYS A 121 -5.26 -8.67 -11.66
CA LYS A 121 -4.97 -9.29 -12.95
C LYS A 121 -3.75 -10.21 -12.90
N TYR A 122 -2.71 -9.83 -12.16
CA TYR A 122 -1.46 -10.57 -12.07
C TYR A 122 -1.30 -11.36 -10.76
N HIS A 123 -2.37 -11.46 -9.95
CA HIS A 123 -2.37 -12.17 -8.66
C HIS A 123 -1.33 -11.66 -7.65
N VAL A 124 -1.06 -10.37 -7.68
CA VAL A 124 -0.17 -9.69 -6.74
C VAL A 124 -0.98 -9.11 -5.59
N THR A 125 -0.72 -9.54 -4.36
CA THR A 125 -1.41 -9.01 -3.18
C THR A 125 -0.85 -7.64 -2.79
N VAL A 126 -1.73 -6.70 -2.41
CA VAL A 126 -1.33 -5.35 -1.99
C VAL A 126 -1.26 -5.26 -0.47
N ILE A 127 -0.12 -4.82 0.07
CA ILE A 127 0.00 -4.32 1.43
C ILE A 127 -0.16 -2.81 1.35
N SER A 128 -1.29 -2.27 1.82
CA SER A 128 -1.52 -0.82 1.84
C SER A 128 -1.13 -0.24 3.20
N ASP A 129 -0.01 0.47 3.25
CA ASP A 129 0.40 1.24 4.43
C ASP A 129 -0.32 2.59 4.43
N GLU A 130 -1.30 2.71 5.31
CA GLU A 130 -2.19 3.87 5.40
C GLU A 130 -2.01 4.63 6.73
N ILE A 131 -0.83 4.52 7.34
CA ILE A 131 -0.53 5.14 8.64
C ILE A 131 -0.70 6.67 8.63
N HIS A 132 -0.62 7.33 7.47
CA HIS A 132 -0.73 8.78 7.33
C HIS A 132 -2.15 9.25 6.94
N CYS A 133 -3.15 8.37 6.91
CA CYS A 133 -4.51 8.63 6.42
C CYS A 133 -5.22 9.82 7.10
N ASP A 134 -4.93 10.07 8.37
CA ASP A 134 -5.51 11.19 9.13
C ASP A 134 -4.66 12.48 9.09
N ILE A 135 -3.53 12.47 8.35
CA ILE A 135 -2.63 13.62 8.20
C ILE A 135 -2.70 14.09 6.74
N THR A 136 -3.75 14.83 6.41
CA THR A 136 -3.97 15.37 5.06
C THR A 136 -4.18 16.86 5.12
N GLU A 137 -3.84 17.56 4.04
CA GLU A 137 -4.13 18.99 3.91
C GLU A 137 -5.64 19.26 3.88
N PRO A 138 -6.09 20.39 4.42
CA PRO A 138 -7.50 20.79 4.28
C PRO A 138 -7.94 20.82 2.80
N GLY A 139 -9.07 20.17 2.52
CA GLY A 139 -9.61 20.08 1.16
C GLY A 139 -9.03 18.96 0.29
N ARG A 140 -8.04 18.20 0.78
CA ARG A 140 -7.56 16.97 0.15
C ARG A 140 -8.24 15.76 0.79
N GLU A 141 -8.91 14.97 -0.03
CA GLU A 141 -9.59 13.75 0.42
C GLU A 141 -8.66 12.54 0.27
N TYR A 142 -8.42 11.87 1.41
CA TYR A 142 -7.78 10.56 1.40
C TYR A 142 -8.83 9.48 1.12
N VAL A 143 -8.48 8.54 0.25
CA VAL A 143 -9.33 7.39 -0.10
C VAL A 143 -8.67 6.11 0.40
N PRO A 144 -9.31 5.33 1.30
CA PRO A 144 -8.80 4.01 1.69
C PRO A 144 -8.72 3.07 0.48
N PHE A 145 -7.59 2.41 0.28
CA PHE A 145 -7.41 1.50 -0.86
C PHE A 145 -8.50 0.41 -0.91
N ALA A 146 -8.81 -0.19 0.24
CA ALA A 146 -9.82 -1.23 0.34
C ALA A 146 -11.28 -0.75 0.10
N SER A 147 -11.52 0.58 0.01
CA SER A 147 -12.84 1.16 -0.29
C SER A 147 -13.08 1.41 -1.77
N VAL A 148 -12.05 1.26 -2.60
CA VAL A 148 -12.09 1.66 -4.01
C VAL A 148 -12.95 0.72 -4.85
N SER A 149 -12.72 -0.58 -4.70
CA SER A 149 -13.44 -1.64 -5.41
C SER A 149 -13.42 -2.97 -4.64
N ASP A 150 -14.17 -3.94 -5.11
CA ASP A 150 -14.14 -5.29 -4.53
C ASP A 150 -12.78 -5.98 -4.74
N GLU A 151 -12.13 -5.77 -5.88
CA GLU A 151 -10.77 -6.26 -6.14
C GLU A 151 -9.79 -5.69 -5.12
N CYS A 152 -9.82 -4.37 -4.90
CA CYS A 152 -8.97 -3.71 -3.90
C CYS A 152 -9.23 -4.29 -2.50
N ARG A 153 -10.50 -4.48 -2.13
CA ARG A 153 -10.90 -4.97 -0.81
C ARG A 153 -10.49 -6.42 -0.57
N MET A 154 -10.63 -7.28 -1.58
CA MET A 154 -10.38 -8.72 -1.46
C MET A 154 -8.91 -9.10 -1.65
N ASN A 155 -8.13 -8.26 -2.32
CA ASN A 155 -6.73 -8.51 -2.66
C ASN A 155 -5.76 -7.60 -1.90
N SER A 156 -6.17 -7.07 -0.73
CA SER A 156 -5.28 -6.21 0.07
C SER A 156 -5.31 -6.50 1.55
N ILE A 157 -4.22 -6.10 2.20
CA ILE A 157 -4.07 -6.05 3.66
C ILE A 157 -3.74 -4.60 4.01
N THR A 158 -4.65 -3.92 4.73
CA THR A 158 -4.45 -2.53 5.15
C THR A 158 -3.74 -2.47 6.49
N CYS A 159 -2.64 -1.76 6.54
CA CYS A 159 -1.86 -1.50 7.74
C CYS A 159 -2.12 -0.07 8.24
N ILE A 160 -2.67 0.06 9.44
CA ILE A 160 -3.08 1.33 10.06
C ILE A 160 -2.63 1.42 11.51
N ALA A 161 -2.33 2.62 11.96
CA ALA A 161 -2.03 2.90 13.37
C ALA A 161 -2.42 4.34 13.72
N PRO A 162 -2.93 4.61 14.95
CA PRO A 162 -3.29 5.96 15.37
C PRO A 162 -2.08 6.82 15.73
N THR A 163 -0.91 6.22 15.88
CA THR A 163 0.28 6.83 16.50
C THR A 163 0.90 8.00 15.74
N LYS A 164 0.56 8.19 14.47
CA LYS A 164 1.02 9.37 13.71
C LYS A 164 0.11 10.58 13.90
N ALA A 165 -1.19 10.35 14.01
CA ALA A 165 -2.18 11.43 14.09
C ALA A 165 -2.58 11.75 15.54
N PHE A 166 -2.54 10.81 16.46
CA PHE A 166 -3.08 10.94 17.81
C PHE A 166 -2.06 10.75 18.94
N ASN A 167 -0.79 10.64 18.62
CA ASN A 167 0.30 10.49 19.60
C ASN A 167 0.12 9.29 20.52
#